data_cd77bdb3e89fe3faaa962c99debf8b36
#
_entry.id   cd77bdb3e89fe3faaa962c99debf8b36
#
_cell.length_a   1.000
_cell.length_b   1.000
_cell.length_c   1.000
_cell.angle_alpha   90.00
_cell.angle_beta   90.00
_cell.angle_gamma   90.00
#
_symmetry.space_group_name_H-M   'P 1'
#
loop_
_entity.id
_entity.type
_entity.pdbx_description
1 polymer ?
#
loop_
_entity_poly.entity_id
_entity_poly.type
_entity_poly.pdbx_seq_one_letter_code
_entity_poly.pdbx_strand_id
1 'polypeptide(L)'
;MKSRIQNIFLTFLLFLGGIITAQTVNVGELFITSGTTMSTVGAMDNKSSGNLFNDGEFILYSHYNNDGLVSFSSGSHSGITRMIGSTGFQQISGTMPMQWNDAEFKNNSIQPAFHLSNEVSISGTADFKQGIIDDDEYGGMLVFENKSKHINVSDNSHVDGKVQKSGHEDFTYPIGDKNKYRFAGISAPKEILSSFTGKYFFEDSNALYPHSQKTKEIVLINNQEYWTLDKTAGNSDVMLTLSWDETSTTPADILVSPQTSIHIVRWDEAQNRWIDEGGVVDSDKKTVTTPVNVSGYSVFTTARVDDGIVLPCSTLTVFNAVSADGDGKNEYFKIGGLTECSADNTVEIYNRWGVKVYDTVNYDSNGNVFRGYSEGRTTISKNEMLPTGTYFYIINIKYSGTTPQVIKKSGYLYLTRN
;
A
#
# COMPACT_ATOMS: atom_id res chain seq x y z
N MET A 1 33.23 77.84 35.33
CA MET A 1 32.88 76.40 35.47
C MET A 1 32.60 75.86 34.08
N LYS A 2 33.61 75.20 33.46
CA LYS A 2 33.43 74.55 32.15
C LYS A 2 33.21 73.07 32.38
N SER A 3 31.99 72.61 32.13
CA SER A 3 31.65 71.20 32.12
C SER A 3 32.21 70.56 30.85
N ARG A 4 33.11 69.62 31.02
CA ARG A 4 33.57 68.76 29.93
C ARG A 4 32.53 67.66 29.78
N ILE A 5 31.78 67.70 28.70
CA ILE A 5 30.99 66.58 28.24
C ILE A 5 31.92 65.59 27.52
N GLN A 6 32.26 64.54 28.18
CA GLN A 6 33.00 63.44 27.58
C GLN A 6 32.02 62.65 26.72
N ASN A 7 32.16 62.79 25.41
CA ASN A 7 31.45 61.90 24.45
C ASN A 7 32.03 60.49 24.56
N ILE A 8 31.35 59.62 25.27
CA ILE A 8 31.59 58.20 25.20
C ILE A 8 30.95 57.73 23.90
N PHE A 9 31.77 57.63 22.87
CA PHE A 9 31.40 56.87 21.67
C PHE A 9 31.33 55.39 22.07
N LEU A 10 30.14 54.97 22.49
CA LEU A 10 29.82 53.55 22.65
C LEU A 10 29.73 52.97 21.23
N THR A 11 30.85 52.44 20.75
CA THR A 11 30.89 51.66 19.53
C THR A 11 30.08 50.40 19.81
N PHE A 12 28.78 50.44 19.50
CA PHE A 12 27.93 49.25 19.44
C PHE A 12 28.44 48.43 18.25
N LEU A 13 29.40 47.54 18.51
CA LEU A 13 29.76 46.49 17.56
C LEU A 13 28.51 45.61 17.43
N LEU A 14 27.66 45.94 16.47
CA LEU A 14 26.66 45.01 15.99
C LEU A 14 27.46 43.82 15.45
N PHE A 15 27.60 42.78 16.27
CA PHE A 15 27.78 41.43 15.77
C PHE A 15 26.53 41.13 15.00
N LEU A 16 26.48 41.45 13.70
CA LEU A 16 25.69 40.69 12.77
C LEU A 16 26.28 39.28 12.82
N GLY A 17 25.82 38.48 13.77
CA GLY A 17 25.94 37.05 13.72
C GLY A 17 25.20 36.61 12.47
N GLY A 18 25.86 36.70 11.32
CA GLY A 18 25.39 35.96 10.14
C GLY A 18 25.29 34.52 10.61
N ILE A 19 24.11 33.95 10.53
CA ILE A 19 23.93 32.51 10.66
C ILE A 19 24.79 31.92 9.54
N ILE A 20 26.02 31.57 9.85
CA ILE A 20 26.88 30.82 8.93
C ILE A 20 26.30 29.42 8.92
N THR A 21 25.36 29.15 8.02
CA THR A 21 24.92 27.81 7.73
C THR A 21 26.06 27.12 7.02
N ALA A 22 26.72 26.18 7.70
CA ALA A 22 27.70 25.31 7.05
C ALA A 22 26.96 24.51 5.97
N GLN A 23 27.27 24.75 4.71
CA GLN A 23 26.76 24.04 3.56
C GLN A 23 27.85 23.10 3.02
N THR A 24 27.49 21.85 2.72
CA THR A 24 28.36 20.93 2.00
C THR A 24 27.97 20.96 0.54
N VAL A 25 28.89 21.22 -0.36
CA VAL A 25 28.65 21.33 -1.79
C VAL A 25 29.49 20.30 -2.53
N ASN A 26 28.87 19.48 -3.37
CA ASN A 26 29.56 18.57 -4.29
C ASN A 26 29.46 19.12 -5.73
N VAL A 27 30.61 19.33 -6.36
CA VAL A 27 30.73 19.78 -7.77
C VAL A 27 31.53 18.81 -8.63
N GLY A 28 31.92 17.65 -8.07
CA GLY A 28 32.74 16.64 -8.71
C GLY A 28 32.31 15.24 -8.29
N GLU A 29 33.26 14.32 -8.24
CA GLU A 29 33.00 12.95 -7.80
C GLU A 29 33.16 12.83 -6.28
N LEU A 30 32.13 12.30 -5.61
CA LEU A 30 32.12 11.98 -4.19
C LEU A 30 31.71 10.53 -3.99
N PHE A 31 32.60 9.73 -3.41
CA PHE A 31 32.35 8.33 -3.08
C PHE A 31 32.35 8.14 -1.57
N ILE A 32 31.25 7.60 -1.03
CA ILE A 32 31.17 7.12 0.35
C ILE A 32 31.28 5.60 0.25
N THR A 33 32.45 5.07 0.49
CA THR A 33 32.75 3.66 0.29
C THR A 33 32.15 2.79 1.40
N SER A 34 31.90 1.51 1.12
CA SER A 34 31.36 0.56 2.09
C SER A 34 32.19 0.55 3.37
N GLY A 35 31.51 0.57 4.53
CA GLY A 35 32.12 0.62 5.86
C GLY A 35 32.63 2.01 6.28
N THR A 36 32.39 3.05 5.50
CA THR A 36 32.69 4.45 5.89
C THR A 36 31.42 5.24 6.16
N THR A 37 31.55 6.25 7.02
CA THR A 37 30.46 7.18 7.36
C THR A 37 30.85 8.59 6.97
N MET A 38 29.96 9.27 6.25
CA MET A 38 30.03 10.71 6.01
C MET A 38 28.81 11.36 6.65
N SER A 39 28.99 12.53 7.26
CA SER A 39 27.87 13.32 7.81
C SER A 39 27.97 14.80 7.46
N THR A 40 26.80 15.44 7.28
CA THR A 40 26.71 16.89 7.06
C THR A 40 25.77 17.50 8.08
N VAL A 41 26.24 18.50 8.83
CA VAL A 41 25.41 19.23 9.80
C VAL A 41 24.59 20.32 9.09
N GLY A 42 25.16 20.97 8.10
CA GLY A 42 24.45 21.92 7.23
C GLY A 42 23.80 21.23 6.02
N ALA A 43 23.18 22.04 5.17
CA ALA A 43 22.57 21.53 3.95
C ALA A 43 23.60 20.86 3.02
N MET A 44 23.21 19.76 2.39
CA MET A 44 23.95 19.12 1.30
C MET A 44 23.39 19.59 -0.04
N ASP A 45 24.29 20.00 -0.91
CA ASP A 45 23.95 20.50 -2.25
C ASP A 45 24.81 19.79 -3.30
N ASN A 46 24.23 18.82 -3.99
CA ASN A 46 24.87 18.13 -5.11
C ASN A 46 24.55 18.90 -6.40
N LYS A 47 25.53 19.63 -6.91
CA LYS A 47 25.38 20.46 -8.11
C LYS A 47 25.26 19.64 -9.40
N SER A 48 24.84 20.25 -10.48
CA SER A 48 24.62 19.59 -11.78
C SER A 48 25.86 18.85 -12.33
N SER A 49 27.05 19.21 -11.92
CA SER A 49 28.31 18.49 -12.25
C SER A 49 28.72 17.48 -11.16
N GLY A 50 27.97 17.40 -10.07
CA GLY A 50 28.27 16.52 -8.95
C GLY A 50 27.78 15.10 -9.20
N ASN A 51 28.65 14.12 -8.96
CA ASN A 51 28.34 12.69 -8.95
C ASN A 51 28.58 12.15 -7.54
N LEU A 52 27.54 11.75 -6.84
CA LEU A 52 27.61 11.20 -5.51
C LEU A 52 27.23 9.70 -5.55
N PHE A 53 28.15 8.86 -5.09
CA PHE A 53 27.92 7.42 -4.95
C PHE A 53 28.01 7.03 -3.49
N ASN A 54 26.91 6.51 -2.93
CA ASN A 54 26.85 6.10 -1.54
C ASN A 54 26.73 4.58 -1.39
N ASP A 55 27.85 3.92 -1.09
CA ASP A 55 27.93 2.52 -0.70
C ASP A 55 28.17 2.33 0.80
N GLY A 56 28.36 3.44 1.55
CA GLY A 56 28.57 3.51 2.98
C GLY A 56 27.38 4.05 3.74
N GLU A 57 27.64 4.83 4.77
CA GLU A 57 26.62 5.51 5.57
C GLU A 57 26.69 7.03 5.35
N PHE A 58 25.61 7.60 4.83
CA PHE A 58 25.50 9.04 4.63
C PHE A 58 24.44 9.62 5.56
N ILE A 59 24.86 10.47 6.51
CA ILE A 59 23.99 11.07 7.53
C ILE A 59 23.81 12.56 7.26
N LEU A 60 22.55 12.97 7.10
CA LEU A 60 22.14 14.34 6.79
C LEU A 60 21.32 14.91 7.96
N TYR A 61 21.84 15.97 8.58
CA TYR A 61 21.16 16.64 9.68
C TYR A 61 20.36 17.87 9.23
N SER A 62 20.36 18.19 7.92
CA SER A 62 19.67 19.34 7.34
C SER A 62 19.11 18.98 5.96
N HIS A 63 18.85 19.97 5.13
CA HIS A 63 18.29 19.82 3.78
C HIS A 63 19.22 19.07 2.82
N TYR A 64 18.66 18.44 1.82
CA TYR A 64 19.38 17.76 0.75
C TYR A 64 18.84 18.19 -0.62
N ASN A 65 19.65 18.92 -1.40
CA ASN A 65 19.35 19.30 -2.77
C ASN A 65 20.20 18.48 -3.75
N ASN A 66 19.58 17.99 -4.83
CA ASN A 66 20.26 17.25 -5.89
C ASN A 66 19.93 17.78 -7.28
N ASP A 67 20.91 18.35 -7.94
CA ASP A 67 20.85 18.76 -9.35
C ASP A 67 21.79 17.93 -10.24
N GLY A 68 22.50 16.95 -9.64
CA GLY A 68 23.44 16.05 -10.32
C GLY A 68 23.06 14.58 -10.23
N LEU A 69 24.07 13.70 -10.27
CA LEU A 69 23.85 12.27 -10.07
C LEU A 69 23.95 11.92 -8.59
N VAL A 70 22.95 11.23 -8.07
CA VAL A 70 23.01 10.54 -6.76
C VAL A 70 22.64 9.09 -6.98
N SER A 71 23.56 8.17 -6.66
CA SER A 71 23.37 6.74 -6.86
C SER A 71 24.26 5.94 -5.88
N PHE A 72 24.37 4.65 -6.12
CA PHE A 72 25.29 3.72 -5.49
C PHE A 72 25.99 2.87 -6.56
N SER A 73 27.10 2.22 -6.23
CA SER A 73 27.86 1.43 -7.21
C SER A 73 27.05 0.22 -7.68
N SER A 74 27.18 -0.10 -8.96
CA SER A 74 26.52 -1.26 -9.56
C SER A 74 26.88 -2.55 -8.80
N GLY A 75 25.84 -3.26 -8.33
CA GLY A 75 26.02 -4.47 -7.50
C GLY A 75 26.32 -4.22 -6.01
N SER A 76 26.42 -2.96 -5.57
CA SER A 76 26.43 -2.60 -4.16
C SER A 76 25.01 -2.67 -3.57
N HIS A 77 24.91 -3.20 -2.35
CA HIS A 77 23.65 -3.27 -1.58
C HIS A 77 23.90 -2.87 -0.12
N SER A 78 24.90 -2.01 0.13
CA SER A 78 25.32 -1.66 1.49
C SER A 78 25.13 -0.19 1.86
N GLY A 79 24.84 0.67 0.90
CA GLY A 79 24.70 2.10 1.13
C GLY A 79 23.41 2.45 1.89
N ILE A 80 23.51 3.30 2.90
CA ILE A 80 22.36 3.85 3.62
C ILE A 80 22.43 5.37 3.66
N THR A 81 21.30 6.02 3.33
CA THR A 81 21.13 7.47 3.50
C THR A 81 20.19 7.73 4.67
N ARG A 82 20.67 8.46 5.68
CA ARG A 82 19.90 8.75 6.89
C ARG A 82 19.56 10.24 6.96
N MET A 83 18.28 10.55 6.93
CA MET A 83 17.75 11.90 7.21
C MET A 83 17.41 11.97 8.70
N ILE A 84 18.24 12.68 9.47
CA ILE A 84 18.11 12.75 10.93
C ILE A 84 17.91 14.19 11.38
N GLY A 85 16.82 14.45 12.10
CA GLY A 85 16.49 15.78 12.59
C GLY A 85 15.80 15.77 13.95
N SER A 86 15.78 16.92 14.58
CA SER A 86 15.06 17.16 15.84
C SER A 86 14.49 18.57 15.96
N THR A 87 14.93 19.48 15.08
CA THR A 87 14.52 20.88 15.09
C THR A 87 14.26 21.36 13.68
N GLY A 88 12.99 21.60 13.36
CA GLY A 88 12.58 22.03 12.03
C GLY A 88 12.51 20.90 10.99
N PHE A 89 11.91 21.21 9.86
CA PHE A 89 11.76 20.28 8.75
C PHE A 89 13.09 20.07 7.99
N GLN A 90 13.18 18.99 7.27
CA GLN A 90 14.23 18.72 6.29
C GLN A 90 13.63 18.70 4.89
N GLN A 91 14.22 19.45 3.98
CA GLN A 91 13.82 19.48 2.58
C GLN A 91 14.68 18.50 1.78
N ILE A 92 14.03 17.71 0.93
CA ILE A 92 14.65 16.83 -0.06
C ILE A 92 14.21 17.36 -1.41
N SER A 93 15.14 18.02 -2.15
CA SER A 93 14.81 18.83 -3.32
C SER A 93 15.83 18.65 -4.45
N GLY A 94 15.60 19.33 -5.55
CA GLY A 94 16.49 19.38 -6.70
C GLY A 94 15.79 18.99 -8.00
N THR A 95 16.55 19.00 -9.08
CA THR A 95 16.03 18.78 -10.44
C THR A 95 16.30 17.38 -10.99
N MET A 96 17.16 16.60 -10.31
CA MET A 96 17.52 15.26 -10.73
C MET A 96 17.11 14.23 -9.67
N PRO A 97 16.53 13.09 -10.06
CA PRO A 97 16.15 12.02 -9.15
C PRO A 97 17.34 11.53 -8.29
N MET A 98 17.04 11.05 -7.10
CA MET A 98 18.02 10.43 -6.20
C MET A 98 17.77 8.92 -6.14
N GLN A 99 18.82 8.12 -6.31
CA GLN A 99 18.77 6.68 -6.11
C GLN A 99 19.48 6.32 -4.80
N TRP A 100 18.72 5.82 -3.83
CA TRP A 100 19.23 5.35 -2.55
C TRP A 100 19.09 3.82 -2.46
N ASN A 101 20.07 3.15 -1.88
CA ASN A 101 19.90 1.74 -1.57
C ASN A 101 18.99 1.60 -0.35
N ASP A 102 19.49 1.86 0.86
CA ASP A 102 18.68 1.94 2.06
C ASP A 102 18.45 3.39 2.50
N ALA A 103 17.33 3.63 3.18
CA ALA A 103 16.98 4.93 3.73
C ALA A 103 16.54 4.82 5.19
N GLU A 104 16.87 5.83 6.01
CA GLU A 104 16.28 6.03 7.33
C GLU A 104 15.72 7.45 7.43
N PHE A 105 14.45 7.54 7.85
CA PHE A 105 13.77 8.81 8.13
C PHE A 105 13.52 8.90 9.64
N LYS A 106 14.19 9.88 10.29
CA LYS A 106 14.09 10.09 11.73
C LYS A 106 14.16 11.57 12.07
N ASN A 107 13.03 12.23 12.07
CA ASN A 107 12.92 13.63 12.48
C ASN A 107 11.66 13.81 13.35
N ASN A 108 11.86 14.16 14.62
CA ASN A 108 10.79 14.36 15.60
C ASN A 108 10.38 15.83 15.78
N SER A 109 10.67 16.67 14.82
CA SER A 109 10.20 18.05 14.77
C SER A 109 8.70 18.17 14.48
N ILE A 110 8.21 19.38 14.26
CA ILE A 110 6.83 19.64 13.81
C ILE A 110 6.59 18.92 12.48
N GLN A 111 5.45 18.24 12.36
CA GLN A 111 5.05 17.50 11.17
C GLN A 111 4.32 18.39 10.16
N PRO A 112 4.50 18.14 8.84
CA PRO A 112 5.39 17.14 8.26
C PRO A 112 6.87 17.49 8.46
N ALA A 113 7.70 16.51 8.78
CA ALA A 113 9.10 16.70 9.08
C ALA A 113 10.02 16.66 7.84
N PHE A 114 9.57 16.04 6.76
CA PHE A 114 10.29 15.94 5.50
C PHE A 114 9.45 16.52 4.37
N HIS A 115 9.95 17.55 3.70
CA HIS A 115 9.33 18.14 2.52
C HIS A 115 10.01 17.58 1.28
N LEU A 116 9.33 16.70 0.58
CA LEU A 116 9.86 16.01 -0.60
C LEU A 116 9.36 16.70 -1.87
N SER A 117 10.25 17.39 -2.58
CA SER A 117 9.95 18.04 -3.87
C SER A 117 10.74 17.45 -5.04
N ASN A 118 11.38 16.29 -4.83
CA ASN A 118 12.15 15.56 -5.81
C ASN A 118 11.69 14.10 -5.85
N GLU A 119 12.14 13.33 -6.83
CA GLU A 119 11.96 11.88 -6.84
C GLU A 119 13.10 11.21 -6.06
N VAL A 120 12.73 10.31 -5.14
CA VAL A 120 13.66 9.46 -4.41
C VAL A 120 13.28 8.01 -4.63
N SER A 121 14.17 7.25 -5.30
CA SER A 121 14.05 5.80 -5.52
C SER A 121 14.79 5.04 -4.43
N ILE A 122 14.10 4.07 -3.81
CA ILE A 122 14.63 3.17 -2.78
C ILE A 122 14.75 1.76 -3.39
N SER A 123 15.97 1.20 -3.40
CA SER A 123 16.24 -0.15 -3.92
C SER A 123 16.31 -1.23 -2.85
N GLY A 124 16.54 -0.86 -1.59
CA GLY A 124 16.63 -1.74 -0.43
C GLY A 124 15.49 -1.52 0.56
N THR A 125 15.83 -1.11 1.77
CA THR A 125 14.87 -0.92 2.87
C THR A 125 14.75 0.54 3.27
N ALA A 126 13.52 1.06 3.31
CA ALA A 126 13.20 2.36 3.93
C ALA A 126 12.71 2.16 5.37
N ASP A 127 13.39 2.76 6.33
CA ASP A 127 13.06 2.70 7.75
C ASP A 127 12.36 4.01 8.19
N PHE A 128 11.06 3.93 8.45
CA PHE A 128 10.21 5.04 8.88
C PHE A 128 10.19 5.16 10.40
N LYS A 129 11.31 5.58 11.01
CA LYS A 129 11.42 5.66 12.47
C LYS A 129 10.57 6.76 13.08
N GLN A 130 10.61 7.96 12.50
CA GLN A 130 9.87 9.11 12.98
C GLN A 130 9.85 10.21 11.93
N GLY A 131 8.67 10.81 11.71
CA GLY A 131 8.49 11.97 10.85
C GLY A 131 7.76 11.62 9.55
N ILE A 132 6.79 12.46 9.21
CA ILE A 132 5.97 12.34 8.01
C ILE A 132 6.72 12.96 6.83
N ILE A 133 6.75 12.25 5.71
CA ILE A 133 7.24 12.72 4.43
C ILE A 133 6.04 13.28 3.67
N ASP A 134 6.07 14.56 3.35
CA ASP A 134 5.05 15.21 2.57
C ASP A 134 5.58 15.45 1.15
N ASP A 135 5.01 14.75 0.20
CA ASP A 135 5.21 14.98 -1.23
C ASP A 135 3.95 15.53 -1.91
N ASP A 136 2.83 15.59 -1.21
CA ASP A 136 1.58 16.09 -1.75
C ASP A 136 1.61 17.60 -1.96
N GLU A 137 2.05 18.37 -0.95
CA GLU A 137 2.22 19.83 -1.07
C GLU A 137 3.47 20.21 -1.86
N TYR A 138 4.52 19.37 -1.82
CA TYR A 138 5.83 19.72 -2.38
C TYR A 138 6.08 19.12 -3.76
N GLY A 139 5.24 18.19 -4.23
CA GLY A 139 5.25 17.68 -5.61
C GLY A 139 6.33 16.64 -5.92
N GLY A 140 6.90 16.01 -4.90
CA GLY A 140 7.85 14.93 -5.03
C GLY A 140 7.22 13.56 -5.29
N MET A 141 8.05 12.52 -5.18
CA MET A 141 7.64 11.13 -5.31
C MET A 141 8.61 10.21 -4.57
N LEU A 142 8.08 9.35 -3.70
CA LEU A 142 8.87 8.24 -3.16
C LEU A 142 8.58 6.98 -3.99
N VAL A 143 9.65 6.39 -4.55
CA VAL A 143 9.58 5.21 -5.42
C VAL A 143 10.24 4.02 -4.73
N PHE A 144 9.52 2.92 -4.62
CA PHE A 144 10.04 1.63 -4.17
C PHE A 144 10.32 0.74 -5.37
N GLU A 145 11.60 0.47 -5.60
CA GLU A 145 12.06 -0.34 -6.71
C GLU A 145 11.79 -1.84 -6.49
N ASN A 146 12.08 -2.63 -7.52
CA ASN A 146 11.96 -4.10 -7.43
C ASN A 146 12.68 -4.65 -6.21
N LYS A 147 12.02 -5.51 -5.40
CA LYS A 147 12.46 -6.10 -4.13
C LYS A 147 12.65 -5.14 -2.96
N SER A 148 12.47 -3.84 -3.14
CA SER A 148 12.53 -2.91 -2.02
C SER A 148 11.34 -3.07 -1.07
N LYS A 149 11.54 -2.68 0.18
CA LYS A 149 10.56 -2.79 1.25
C LYS A 149 10.67 -1.61 2.23
N HIS A 150 9.71 -1.51 3.11
CA HIS A 150 9.75 -0.56 4.23
C HIS A 150 9.48 -1.25 5.57
N ILE A 151 9.85 -0.58 6.65
CA ILE A 151 9.62 -1.00 8.04
C ILE A 151 9.24 0.20 8.91
N ASN A 152 8.63 -0.07 10.08
CA ASN A 152 8.33 0.90 11.14
C ASN A 152 7.34 2.02 10.74
N VAL A 153 6.50 1.80 9.73
CA VAL A 153 5.48 2.76 9.33
C VAL A 153 4.39 2.88 10.40
N SER A 154 3.93 4.11 10.66
CA SER A 154 2.94 4.41 11.69
C SER A 154 2.25 5.75 11.42
N ASP A 155 1.26 6.13 12.25
CA ASP A 155 0.65 7.48 12.21
C ASP A 155 1.68 8.62 12.36
N ASN A 156 2.80 8.34 13.04
CA ASN A 156 3.87 9.32 13.25
C ASN A 156 4.95 9.31 12.16
N SER A 157 4.89 8.35 11.23
CA SER A 157 5.90 8.20 10.17
C SER A 157 5.34 7.41 9.00
N HIS A 158 5.00 8.10 7.94
CA HIS A 158 4.44 7.61 6.69
C HIS A 158 4.68 8.64 5.59
N VAL A 159 4.20 8.38 4.39
CA VAL A 159 4.19 9.34 3.29
C VAL A 159 2.80 9.96 3.20
N ASP A 160 2.71 11.26 3.39
CA ASP A 160 1.54 12.07 3.07
C ASP A 160 1.67 12.50 1.60
N GLY A 161 1.05 11.72 0.73
CA GLY A 161 1.15 11.89 -0.70
C GLY A 161 1.21 10.58 -1.49
N LYS A 162 1.97 10.58 -2.59
CA LYS A 162 2.04 9.49 -3.56
C LYS A 162 3.24 8.60 -3.34
N VAL A 163 3.02 7.30 -3.36
CA VAL A 163 4.10 6.30 -3.35
C VAL A 163 3.96 5.40 -4.57
N GLN A 164 5.05 5.25 -5.32
CA GLN A 164 5.13 4.31 -6.43
C GLN A 164 5.85 3.02 -6.00
N LYS A 165 5.32 1.88 -6.42
CA LYS A 165 6.00 0.58 -6.34
C LYS A 165 6.24 0.05 -7.75
N SER A 166 7.48 -0.26 -8.05
CA SER A 166 7.91 -0.95 -9.28
C SER A 166 8.36 -2.37 -8.95
N GLY A 167 8.05 -3.34 -9.82
CA GLY A 167 8.48 -4.73 -9.64
C GLY A 167 7.33 -5.72 -9.59
N HIS A 168 7.62 -6.94 -9.11
CA HIS A 168 6.69 -8.06 -9.14
C HIS A 168 6.46 -8.70 -7.75
N GLU A 169 6.80 -7.98 -6.67
CA GLU A 169 6.48 -8.38 -5.30
C GLU A 169 5.13 -7.80 -4.86
N ASP A 170 4.46 -8.49 -3.93
CA ASP A 170 3.39 -7.89 -3.15
C ASP A 170 3.94 -6.70 -2.34
N PHE A 171 3.12 -5.68 -2.19
CA PHE A 171 3.57 -4.46 -1.53
C PHE A 171 2.44 -3.80 -0.73
N THR A 172 2.79 -3.32 0.46
CA THR A 172 1.94 -2.46 1.29
C THR A 172 2.46 -1.05 1.19
N TYR A 173 1.64 -0.10 0.75
CA TYR A 173 2.04 1.30 0.57
C TYR A 173 2.15 2.00 1.93
N PRO A 174 3.27 2.65 2.24
CA PRO A 174 3.45 3.41 3.49
C PRO A 174 2.76 4.79 3.43
N ILE A 175 1.49 4.84 3.04
CA ILE A 175 0.75 6.08 2.76
C ILE A 175 -0.20 6.47 3.90
N GLY A 176 -0.39 7.78 4.07
CA GLY A 176 -1.32 8.37 5.02
C GLY A 176 -1.69 9.80 4.63
N ASP A 177 -2.54 10.43 5.43
CA ASP A 177 -2.97 11.83 5.30
C ASP A 177 -3.39 12.35 6.68
N LYS A 178 -3.12 13.63 6.96
CA LYS A 178 -3.51 14.30 8.22
C LYS A 178 -3.10 13.52 9.47
N ASN A 179 -1.86 13.04 9.50
CA ASN A 179 -1.28 12.21 10.56
C ASN A 179 -2.02 10.88 10.80
N LYS A 180 -2.57 10.29 9.76
CA LYS A 180 -3.24 8.98 9.80
C LYS A 180 -2.63 8.06 8.75
N TYR A 181 -1.92 7.04 9.20
CA TYR A 181 -1.42 5.97 8.34
C TYR A 181 -2.55 5.01 8.00
N ARG A 182 -2.87 4.87 6.70
CA ARG A 182 -3.89 3.95 6.19
C ARG A 182 -3.38 3.36 4.89
N PHE A 183 -2.89 2.16 4.99
CA PHE A 183 -2.26 1.54 3.83
C PHE A 183 -3.28 1.01 2.80
N ALA A 184 -2.86 1.06 1.56
CA ALA A 184 -3.31 0.17 0.52
C ALA A 184 -2.26 -0.91 0.31
N GLY A 185 -2.67 -2.12 -0.05
CA GLY A 185 -1.76 -3.22 -0.40
C GLY A 185 -2.09 -3.77 -1.78
N ILE A 186 -1.09 -4.20 -2.52
CA ILE A 186 -1.26 -4.89 -3.80
C ILE A 186 -0.69 -6.30 -3.74
N SER A 187 -1.36 -7.26 -4.41
CA SER A 187 -0.76 -8.58 -4.65
C SER A 187 0.41 -8.47 -5.61
N ALA A 188 1.28 -9.48 -5.62
CA ALA A 188 2.43 -9.53 -6.51
C ALA A 188 2.02 -9.43 -8.00
N PRO A 189 2.47 -8.39 -8.75
CA PRO A 189 2.26 -8.33 -10.18
C PRO A 189 2.99 -9.46 -10.91
N LYS A 190 2.47 -9.87 -12.07
CA LYS A 190 3.08 -10.96 -12.84
C LYS A 190 4.38 -10.56 -13.55
N GLU A 191 4.47 -9.28 -13.94
CA GLU A 191 5.57 -8.74 -14.73
C GLU A 191 6.45 -7.82 -13.89
N ILE A 192 7.77 -7.97 -14.00
CA ILE A 192 8.76 -7.16 -13.27
C ILE A 192 8.73 -5.67 -13.67
N LEU A 193 8.25 -5.36 -14.86
CA LEU A 193 8.14 -3.98 -15.36
C LEU A 193 6.83 -3.31 -14.96
N SER A 194 6.04 -3.94 -14.12
CA SER A 194 4.81 -3.35 -13.61
C SER A 194 5.11 -2.29 -12.55
N SER A 195 4.40 -1.16 -12.64
CA SER A 195 4.45 -0.11 -11.63
C SER A 195 3.06 0.37 -11.27
N PHE A 196 2.85 0.60 -9.98
CA PHE A 196 1.60 1.10 -9.42
C PHE A 196 1.88 2.24 -8.46
N THR A 197 1.05 3.28 -8.53
CA THR A 197 1.14 4.44 -7.63
C THR A 197 -0.10 4.49 -6.76
N GLY A 198 0.08 4.52 -5.45
CA GLY A 198 -0.97 4.64 -4.46
C GLY A 198 -0.91 5.94 -3.69
N LYS A 199 -2.07 6.45 -3.29
CA LYS A 199 -2.23 7.58 -2.37
C LYS A 199 -3.46 7.38 -1.50
N TYR A 200 -3.43 7.89 -0.27
CA TYR A 200 -4.55 7.90 0.67
C TYR A 200 -5.07 9.32 0.88
N PHE A 201 -6.36 9.44 1.12
CA PHE A 201 -7.05 10.70 1.41
C PHE A 201 -7.99 10.51 2.61
N PHE A 202 -7.77 11.25 3.66
CA PHE A 202 -8.68 11.33 4.79
C PHE A 202 -9.70 12.45 4.57
N GLU A 203 -10.58 12.22 3.60
CA GLU A 203 -11.66 13.15 3.23
C GLU A 203 -12.82 12.41 2.53
N ASP A 204 -13.97 13.08 2.45
CA ASP A 204 -15.16 12.55 1.77
C ASP A 204 -15.00 12.66 0.24
N SER A 205 -14.99 11.51 -0.44
CA SER A 205 -14.93 11.44 -1.90
C SER A 205 -16.20 11.94 -2.62
N ASN A 206 -17.31 12.11 -1.90
CA ASN A 206 -18.65 12.36 -2.48
C ASN A 206 -18.73 13.62 -3.36
N ALA A 207 -17.92 14.64 -3.09
CA ALA A 207 -17.91 15.87 -3.87
C ALA A 207 -17.37 15.67 -5.30
N LEU A 208 -16.38 14.78 -5.45
CA LEU A 208 -15.73 14.45 -6.73
C LEU A 208 -16.36 13.21 -7.38
N TYR A 209 -16.78 12.25 -6.57
CA TYR A 209 -17.28 10.93 -6.96
C TYR A 209 -18.62 10.66 -6.26
N PRO A 210 -19.76 11.17 -6.80
CA PRO A 210 -21.03 11.18 -6.07
C PRO A 210 -21.48 9.80 -5.58
N HIS A 211 -21.71 9.64 -4.27
CA HIS A 211 -22.13 8.40 -3.65
C HIS A 211 -23.54 7.96 -4.04
N SER A 212 -24.33 8.87 -4.62
CA SER A 212 -25.63 8.53 -5.22
C SER A 212 -25.51 7.77 -6.54
N GLN A 213 -24.37 7.87 -7.21
CA GLN A 213 -24.05 7.15 -8.44
C GLN A 213 -23.36 5.85 -8.09
N LYS A 214 -24.14 4.79 -7.83
CA LYS A 214 -23.62 3.49 -7.41
C LYS A 214 -24.49 2.36 -7.96
N THR A 215 -23.93 1.16 -8.04
CA THR A 215 -24.70 -0.03 -8.34
C THR A 215 -25.64 -0.36 -7.17
N LYS A 216 -26.74 -1.04 -7.45
CA LYS A 216 -27.85 -1.22 -6.49
C LYS A 216 -27.49 -2.00 -5.23
N GLU A 217 -26.51 -2.90 -5.33
CA GLU A 217 -25.99 -3.73 -4.25
C GLU A 217 -25.19 -2.94 -3.21
N ILE A 218 -24.62 -1.79 -3.59
CA ILE A 218 -23.90 -0.93 -2.67
C ILE A 218 -24.89 -0.15 -1.81
N VAL A 219 -24.92 -0.42 -0.51
CA VAL A 219 -25.84 0.24 0.44
C VAL A 219 -25.28 1.56 0.89
N LEU A 220 -24.05 1.56 1.41
CA LEU A 220 -23.37 2.69 2.00
C LEU A 220 -21.93 2.74 1.54
N ILE A 221 -21.44 3.90 1.12
CA ILE A 221 -20.05 4.15 0.77
C ILE A 221 -19.40 4.92 1.91
N ASN A 222 -18.15 4.60 2.23
CA ASN A 222 -17.38 5.33 3.23
C ASN A 222 -17.26 6.81 2.82
N ASN A 223 -17.63 7.69 3.72
CA ASN A 223 -17.67 9.13 3.51
C ASN A 223 -16.58 9.90 4.27
N GLN A 224 -15.54 9.23 4.72
CA GLN A 224 -14.43 9.86 5.45
C GLN A 224 -13.08 9.62 4.82
N GLU A 225 -12.92 8.55 4.03
CA GLU A 225 -11.62 8.18 3.49
C GLU A 225 -11.74 7.46 2.15
N TYR A 226 -10.73 7.63 1.31
CA TYR A 226 -10.59 6.90 0.07
C TYR A 226 -9.12 6.79 -0.36
N TRP A 227 -8.85 5.93 -1.32
CA TRP A 227 -7.52 5.71 -1.89
C TRP A 227 -7.56 5.85 -3.39
N THR A 228 -6.46 6.26 -3.98
CA THR A 228 -6.22 6.07 -5.41
C THR A 228 -5.19 4.96 -5.61
N LEU A 229 -5.38 4.20 -6.65
CA LEU A 229 -4.38 3.25 -7.16
C LEU A 229 -4.36 3.36 -8.67
N ASP A 230 -3.21 3.75 -9.21
CA ASP A 230 -2.98 3.92 -10.63
C ASP A 230 -1.95 2.91 -11.13
N LYS A 231 -2.24 2.21 -12.22
CA LYS A 231 -1.27 1.39 -12.93
C LYS A 231 -0.47 2.29 -13.87
N THR A 232 0.76 2.61 -13.49
CA THR A 232 1.62 3.57 -14.21
C THR A 232 2.51 2.91 -15.25
N ALA A 233 2.79 1.60 -15.13
CA ALA A 233 3.51 0.83 -16.14
C ALA A 233 3.14 -0.66 -16.10
N GLY A 234 3.42 -1.38 -17.20
CA GLY A 234 3.20 -2.82 -17.35
C GLY A 234 1.74 -3.19 -17.63
N ASN A 235 1.51 -4.50 -17.77
CA ASN A 235 0.18 -5.05 -18.10
C ASN A 235 -0.39 -5.95 -17.01
N SER A 236 0.29 -6.06 -15.86
CA SER A 236 -0.22 -6.88 -14.74
C SER A 236 -1.41 -6.22 -14.09
N ASP A 237 -2.35 -7.06 -13.65
CA ASP A 237 -3.43 -6.65 -12.74
C ASP A 237 -3.18 -7.27 -11.36
N VAL A 238 -3.69 -6.61 -10.33
CA VAL A 238 -3.45 -6.94 -8.93
C VAL A 238 -4.75 -7.02 -8.13
N MET A 239 -4.75 -7.79 -7.05
CA MET A 239 -5.75 -7.66 -6.00
C MET A 239 -5.37 -6.45 -5.14
N LEU A 240 -6.39 -5.75 -4.64
CA LEU A 240 -6.24 -4.59 -3.76
C LEU A 240 -6.66 -4.96 -2.34
N THR A 241 -5.86 -4.56 -1.37
CA THR A 241 -6.16 -4.61 0.06
C THR A 241 -6.25 -3.19 0.59
N LEU A 242 -7.30 -2.86 1.35
CA LEU A 242 -7.43 -1.61 2.09
C LEU A 242 -7.48 -1.89 3.58
N SER A 243 -6.80 -1.06 4.36
CA SER A 243 -6.87 -1.10 5.83
C SER A 243 -8.03 -0.24 6.33
N TRP A 244 -8.50 -0.50 7.57
CA TRP A 244 -9.43 0.38 8.27
C TRP A 244 -9.02 0.63 9.72
N ASP A 245 -9.60 1.65 10.33
CA ASP A 245 -9.43 1.92 11.76
C ASP A 245 -10.73 2.46 12.34
N GLU A 246 -11.34 1.66 13.21
CA GLU A 246 -12.60 1.97 13.88
C GLU A 246 -12.49 3.09 14.89
N THR A 247 -11.29 3.47 15.31
CA THR A 247 -11.08 4.48 16.35
C THR A 247 -10.88 5.89 15.82
N SER A 248 -10.58 6.03 14.51
CA SER A 248 -10.16 7.32 13.98
C SER A 248 -10.66 7.70 12.60
N THR A 249 -10.62 6.82 11.61
CA THR A 249 -10.87 7.21 10.21
C THR A 249 -12.06 6.52 9.57
N THR A 250 -12.34 5.28 9.91
CA THR A 250 -13.40 4.53 9.24
C THR A 250 -14.73 4.70 9.97
N PRO A 251 -15.82 5.12 9.30
CA PRO A 251 -17.12 5.30 9.93
C PRO A 251 -17.65 4.01 10.58
N ALA A 252 -18.26 4.15 11.75
CA ALA A 252 -18.77 3.00 12.49
C ALA A 252 -19.88 2.23 11.75
N ASP A 253 -20.66 2.91 10.92
CA ASP A 253 -21.73 2.31 10.11
C ASP A 253 -21.20 1.47 8.92
N ILE A 254 -19.97 1.70 8.48
CA ILE A 254 -19.26 0.79 7.57
C ILE A 254 -18.90 -0.52 8.29
N LEU A 255 -18.51 -0.44 9.56
CA LEU A 255 -17.95 -1.55 10.34
C LEU A 255 -18.97 -2.38 11.13
N VAL A 256 -20.28 -2.06 11.02
CA VAL A 256 -21.31 -2.85 11.69
C VAL A 256 -21.32 -4.32 11.25
N SER A 257 -21.77 -5.19 12.14
CA SER A 257 -21.91 -6.63 11.83
C SER A 257 -23.05 -6.87 10.81
N PRO A 258 -22.91 -7.83 9.88
CA PRO A 258 -21.73 -8.68 9.67
C PRO A 258 -20.63 -7.95 8.91
N GLN A 259 -19.40 -8.04 9.36
CA GLN A 259 -18.26 -7.41 8.67
C GLN A 259 -17.98 -8.04 7.28
N THR A 260 -18.50 -9.25 7.02
CA THR A 260 -18.41 -9.89 5.70
C THR A 260 -19.09 -9.11 4.58
N SER A 261 -19.94 -8.12 4.92
CA SER A 261 -20.56 -7.20 3.96
C SER A 261 -19.69 -5.94 3.69
N ILE A 262 -18.46 -5.87 4.21
CA ILE A 262 -17.52 -4.80 3.87
C ILE A 262 -16.82 -5.20 2.59
N HIS A 263 -17.03 -4.42 1.54
CA HIS A 263 -16.38 -4.60 0.24
C HIS A 263 -15.52 -3.39 -0.11
N ILE A 264 -14.63 -3.58 -1.09
CA ILE A 264 -13.95 -2.51 -1.79
C ILE A 264 -14.82 -2.14 -2.98
N VAL A 265 -15.07 -0.84 -3.13
CA VAL A 265 -15.77 -0.30 -4.29
C VAL A 265 -14.85 0.64 -5.05
N ARG A 266 -14.98 0.67 -6.37
CA ARG A 266 -14.20 1.50 -7.28
C ARG A 266 -15.10 2.46 -8.04
N TRP A 267 -14.63 3.69 -8.23
CA TRP A 267 -15.23 4.60 -9.17
C TRP A 267 -14.91 4.18 -10.60
N ASP A 268 -15.91 3.89 -11.39
CA ASP A 268 -15.76 3.57 -12.81
C ASP A 268 -16.02 4.83 -13.63
N GLU A 269 -14.95 5.39 -14.18
CA GLU A 269 -14.98 6.62 -15.00
C GLU A 269 -15.89 6.47 -16.23
N ALA A 270 -15.86 5.29 -16.90
CA ALA A 270 -16.62 5.07 -18.11
C ALA A 270 -18.12 4.96 -17.85
N GLN A 271 -18.50 4.44 -16.66
CA GLN A 271 -19.90 4.31 -16.25
C GLN A 271 -20.35 5.46 -15.35
N ASN A 272 -19.43 6.31 -14.90
CA ASN A 272 -19.66 7.42 -13.98
C ASN A 272 -20.43 6.99 -12.73
N ARG A 273 -19.96 5.89 -12.10
CA ARG A 273 -20.57 5.32 -10.88
C ARG A 273 -19.61 4.42 -10.11
N TRP A 274 -19.92 4.20 -8.84
CA TRP A 274 -19.28 3.21 -8.00
C TRP A 274 -19.74 1.80 -8.37
N ILE A 275 -18.77 0.90 -8.49
CA ILE A 275 -18.98 -0.54 -8.74
C ILE A 275 -18.34 -1.36 -7.64
N ASP A 276 -18.89 -2.52 -7.35
CA ASP A 276 -18.40 -3.46 -6.36
C ASP A 276 -17.25 -4.31 -6.92
N GLU A 277 -16.06 -4.23 -6.31
CA GLU A 277 -14.90 -5.08 -6.61
C GLU A 277 -14.84 -6.32 -5.70
N GLY A 278 -15.80 -6.47 -4.78
CA GLY A 278 -15.85 -7.53 -3.79
C GLY A 278 -15.05 -7.23 -2.53
N GLY A 279 -15.14 -8.13 -1.56
CA GLY A 279 -14.43 -7.97 -0.28
C GLY A 279 -14.25 -9.30 0.45
N VAL A 280 -13.03 -9.56 0.87
CA VAL A 280 -12.66 -10.63 1.80
C VAL A 280 -12.07 -9.96 3.03
N VAL A 281 -12.78 -10.05 4.13
CA VAL A 281 -12.46 -9.34 5.37
C VAL A 281 -11.54 -10.17 6.26
N ASP A 282 -10.45 -9.58 6.73
CA ASP A 282 -9.60 -10.08 7.80
C ASP A 282 -9.76 -9.13 9.01
N SER A 283 -10.64 -9.51 9.95
CA SER A 283 -10.96 -8.68 11.13
C SER A 283 -9.79 -8.56 12.11
N ASP A 284 -8.89 -9.54 12.15
CA ASP A 284 -7.73 -9.52 13.04
C ASP A 284 -6.69 -8.50 12.55
N LYS A 285 -6.51 -8.42 11.22
CA LYS A 285 -5.60 -7.45 10.58
C LYS A 285 -6.29 -6.13 10.24
N LYS A 286 -7.61 -6.05 10.40
CA LYS A 286 -8.41 -4.88 10.03
C LYS A 286 -8.22 -4.50 8.56
N THR A 287 -8.41 -5.48 7.68
CA THR A 287 -8.25 -5.31 6.23
C THR A 287 -9.38 -5.96 5.45
N VAL A 288 -9.67 -5.37 4.30
CA VAL A 288 -10.51 -5.96 3.27
C VAL A 288 -9.70 -6.09 1.98
N THR A 289 -9.77 -7.24 1.32
CA THR A 289 -9.04 -7.53 0.09
C THR A 289 -10.01 -7.93 -1.01
N THR A 290 -9.80 -7.46 -2.23
CA THR A 290 -10.61 -7.92 -3.37
C THR A 290 -10.37 -9.41 -3.62
N PRO A 291 -11.41 -10.21 -3.91
CA PRO A 291 -11.26 -11.67 -4.08
C PRO A 291 -10.50 -12.05 -5.36
N VAL A 292 -10.44 -11.14 -6.31
CA VAL A 292 -9.72 -11.25 -7.59
C VAL A 292 -9.03 -9.93 -7.89
N ASN A 293 -8.25 -9.89 -8.96
CA ASN A 293 -7.68 -8.65 -9.46
C ASN A 293 -8.78 -7.62 -9.73
N VAL A 294 -8.49 -6.37 -9.39
CA VAL A 294 -9.42 -5.27 -9.65
C VAL A 294 -9.74 -5.15 -11.13
N SER A 295 -10.96 -4.76 -11.44
CA SER A 295 -11.44 -4.65 -12.83
C SER A 295 -10.97 -3.37 -13.53
N GLY A 296 -10.32 -2.46 -12.80
CA GLY A 296 -9.74 -1.20 -13.29
C GLY A 296 -9.03 -0.44 -12.18
N TYR A 297 -8.42 0.68 -12.53
CA TYR A 297 -7.66 1.54 -11.62
C TYR A 297 -8.26 2.93 -11.61
N SER A 298 -8.38 3.54 -10.47
CA SER A 298 -8.90 4.88 -10.21
C SER A 298 -9.00 5.09 -8.68
N VAL A 299 -10.16 5.54 -8.22
CA VAL A 299 -10.51 5.80 -6.83
C VAL A 299 -11.19 4.57 -6.21
N PHE A 300 -10.76 4.21 -5.02
CA PHE A 300 -11.28 3.09 -4.24
C PHE A 300 -11.65 3.54 -2.84
N THR A 301 -12.68 2.93 -2.29
CA THR A 301 -12.99 3.08 -0.86
C THR A 301 -13.68 1.83 -0.34
N THR A 302 -13.92 1.78 0.96
CA THR A 302 -14.72 0.73 1.59
C THR A 302 -16.20 1.07 1.51
N ALA A 303 -17.04 0.05 1.42
CA ALA A 303 -18.48 0.22 1.37
C ALA A 303 -19.20 -0.93 2.08
N ARG A 304 -20.42 -0.69 2.46
CA ARG A 304 -21.37 -1.76 2.82
C ARG A 304 -22.09 -2.21 1.58
N VAL A 305 -22.05 -3.48 1.31
CA VAL A 305 -22.79 -4.09 0.23
C VAL A 305 -23.90 -4.95 0.84
N ASP A 306 -25.11 -4.76 0.36
CA ASP A 306 -26.18 -5.68 0.63
C ASP A 306 -26.06 -6.80 -0.41
N ASP A 307 -25.60 -7.96 0.02
CA ASP A 307 -25.57 -9.15 -0.81
C ASP A 307 -26.97 -9.51 -1.32
N GLY A 308 -27.99 -8.75 -0.89
CA GLY A 308 -29.37 -8.77 -1.39
C GLY A 308 -30.05 -10.13 -1.31
N ILE A 309 -29.36 -11.03 -0.68
CA ILE A 309 -29.61 -12.45 -0.78
C ILE A 309 -30.28 -12.89 0.51
N VAL A 310 -31.56 -12.66 0.56
CA VAL A 310 -32.39 -13.69 1.19
C VAL A 310 -32.25 -14.90 0.26
N LEU A 311 -31.19 -15.70 0.48
CA LEU A 311 -31.09 -17.00 -0.15
C LEU A 311 -32.39 -17.71 0.16
N PRO A 312 -33.14 -18.21 -0.83
CA PRO A 312 -34.25 -19.12 -0.58
C PRO A 312 -33.79 -20.37 0.20
N CYS A 313 -32.47 -20.57 0.27
CA CYS A 313 -31.77 -21.56 1.06
C CYS A 313 -31.07 -20.86 2.24
N SER A 314 -31.76 -20.76 3.34
CA SER A 314 -31.35 -20.07 4.58
C SER A 314 -30.13 -20.68 5.30
N THR A 315 -29.37 -21.58 4.68
CA THR A 315 -28.39 -22.44 5.36
C THR A 315 -27.02 -22.56 4.68
N LEU A 316 -26.65 -21.68 3.73
CA LEU A 316 -25.34 -21.78 3.12
C LEU A 316 -24.25 -21.41 4.16
N THR A 317 -23.52 -22.42 4.63
CA THR A 317 -22.43 -22.26 5.58
C THR A 317 -21.11 -22.63 4.92
N VAL A 318 -20.18 -21.68 4.88
CA VAL A 318 -18.82 -21.92 4.36
C VAL A 318 -17.87 -22.21 5.51
N PHE A 319 -17.15 -23.33 5.44
CA PHE A 319 -16.15 -23.74 6.43
C PHE A 319 -14.76 -23.35 5.91
N ASN A 320 -14.13 -22.39 6.56
CA ASN A 320 -12.92 -21.70 6.07
C ASN A 320 -11.60 -22.47 6.34
N ALA A 321 -11.63 -23.76 6.61
CA ALA A 321 -10.44 -24.56 6.87
C ALA A 321 -10.45 -25.86 6.07
N VAL A 322 -9.29 -26.21 5.51
CA VAL A 322 -9.03 -27.51 4.86
C VAL A 322 -7.74 -28.09 5.41
N SER A 323 -7.81 -29.33 5.86
CA SER A 323 -6.68 -30.14 6.32
C SER A 323 -6.87 -31.55 5.77
N ALA A 324 -6.36 -31.80 4.56
CA ALA A 324 -6.50 -33.09 3.91
C ALA A 324 -5.38 -34.04 4.39
N ASP A 325 -5.45 -34.43 5.67
CA ASP A 325 -4.46 -35.28 6.36
C ASP A 325 -4.96 -36.70 6.67
N GLY A 326 -6.23 -37.00 6.32
CA GLY A 326 -6.83 -38.30 6.46
C GLY A 326 -7.41 -38.60 7.84
N ASP A 327 -7.53 -37.62 8.72
CA ASP A 327 -8.11 -37.77 10.07
C ASP A 327 -9.66 -37.74 10.06
N GLY A 328 -10.27 -37.51 8.90
CA GLY A 328 -11.71 -37.43 8.70
C GLY A 328 -12.33 -36.07 9.01
N LYS A 329 -11.52 -35.04 9.33
CA LYS A 329 -11.99 -33.69 9.63
C LYS A 329 -11.40 -32.69 8.62
N ASN A 330 -12.25 -31.81 8.09
CA ASN A 330 -11.84 -30.77 7.16
C ASN A 330 -11.04 -31.28 5.94
N GLU A 331 -11.31 -32.51 5.50
CA GLU A 331 -10.61 -33.17 4.40
C GLU A 331 -10.80 -32.47 3.05
N TYR A 332 -11.76 -31.58 2.95
CA TYR A 332 -12.05 -30.79 1.77
C TYR A 332 -12.71 -29.47 2.14
N PHE A 333 -12.73 -28.55 1.21
CA PHE A 333 -13.42 -27.27 1.35
C PHE A 333 -14.92 -27.48 1.41
N LYS A 334 -15.49 -27.50 2.61
CA LYS A 334 -16.88 -27.82 2.85
C LYS A 334 -17.76 -26.57 2.74
N ILE A 335 -18.81 -26.68 1.92
CA ILE A 335 -19.84 -25.66 1.76
C ILE A 335 -21.17 -26.31 2.09
N GLY A 336 -21.65 -26.11 3.32
CA GLY A 336 -22.93 -26.67 3.78
C GLY A 336 -24.11 -25.99 3.08
N GLY A 337 -25.10 -26.78 2.65
CA GLY A 337 -26.31 -26.28 2.01
C GLY A 337 -26.18 -25.91 0.52
N LEU A 338 -25.01 -26.10 -0.10
CA LEU A 338 -24.79 -25.68 -1.49
C LEU A 338 -25.64 -26.46 -2.49
N THR A 339 -25.67 -27.78 -2.37
CA THR A 339 -26.45 -28.67 -3.24
C THR A 339 -27.95 -28.50 -3.03
N GLU A 340 -28.38 -28.18 -1.82
CA GLU A 340 -29.78 -27.87 -1.49
C GLU A 340 -30.21 -26.53 -2.08
N CYS A 341 -29.25 -25.57 -2.22
CA CYS A 341 -29.48 -24.27 -2.80
C CYS A 341 -29.58 -24.33 -4.33
N SER A 342 -28.60 -24.92 -4.97
CA SER A 342 -28.57 -25.09 -6.42
C SER A 342 -27.49 -26.08 -6.84
N ALA A 343 -27.84 -26.99 -7.74
CA ALA A 343 -26.87 -27.86 -8.40
C ALA A 343 -26.03 -27.09 -9.44
N ASP A 344 -26.53 -25.96 -9.95
CA ASP A 344 -25.81 -25.14 -10.93
C ASP A 344 -24.99 -24.06 -10.21
N ASN A 345 -23.80 -24.44 -9.80
CA ASN A 345 -22.86 -23.57 -9.11
C ASN A 345 -21.44 -23.72 -9.68
N THR A 346 -20.60 -22.73 -9.44
CA THR A 346 -19.17 -22.79 -9.71
C THR A 346 -18.40 -22.41 -8.46
N VAL A 347 -17.28 -23.09 -8.20
CA VAL A 347 -16.32 -22.73 -7.15
C VAL A 347 -14.96 -22.55 -7.77
N GLU A 348 -14.37 -21.41 -7.50
CA GLU A 348 -13.02 -21.05 -7.90
C GLU A 348 -12.19 -20.75 -6.66
N ILE A 349 -10.92 -21.19 -6.63
CA ILE A 349 -10.00 -20.92 -5.52
C ILE A 349 -8.72 -20.31 -6.09
N TYR A 350 -8.25 -19.28 -5.43
CA TYR A 350 -7.10 -18.47 -5.81
C TYR A 350 -6.08 -18.46 -4.69
N ASN A 351 -4.79 -18.44 -5.04
CA ASN A 351 -3.74 -18.19 -4.07
C ASN A 351 -3.65 -16.68 -3.73
N ARG A 352 -2.80 -16.32 -2.78
CA ARG A 352 -2.58 -14.93 -2.34
C ARG A 352 -2.05 -13.99 -3.44
N TRP A 353 -1.63 -14.53 -4.58
CA TRP A 353 -1.18 -13.75 -5.74
C TRP A 353 -2.25 -13.64 -6.84
N GLY A 354 -3.50 -13.99 -6.54
CA GLY A 354 -4.61 -13.96 -7.50
C GLY A 354 -4.53 -15.02 -8.60
N VAL A 355 -3.63 -16.01 -8.46
CA VAL A 355 -3.54 -17.11 -9.41
C VAL A 355 -4.58 -18.16 -9.07
N LYS A 356 -5.44 -18.49 -10.03
CA LYS A 356 -6.46 -19.55 -9.88
C LYS A 356 -5.77 -20.91 -9.77
N VAL A 357 -5.97 -21.59 -8.63
CA VAL A 357 -5.39 -22.89 -8.33
C VAL A 357 -6.40 -24.03 -8.42
N TYR A 358 -7.70 -23.72 -8.39
CA TYR A 358 -8.78 -24.70 -8.53
C TYR A 358 -10.00 -24.04 -9.16
N ASP A 359 -10.70 -24.74 -10.05
CA ASP A 359 -12.02 -24.35 -10.53
C ASP A 359 -12.86 -25.56 -10.87
N THR A 360 -14.13 -25.48 -10.53
CA THR A 360 -15.08 -26.53 -10.89
C THR A 360 -16.50 -26.00 -11.04
N VAL A 361 -17.33 -26.77 -11.71
CA VAL A 361 -18.78 -26.59 -11.79
C VAL A 361 -19.46 -27.69 -10.98
N ASN A 362 -20.65 -27.42 -10.47
CA ASN A 362 -21.44 -28.35 -9.67
C ASN A 362 -20.64 -28.92 -8.48
N TYR A 363 -20.04 -28.02 -7.70
CA TYR A 363 -19.27 -28.33 -6.52
C TYR A 363 -20.09 -29.20 -5.54
N ASP A 364 -19.40 -30.12 -4.85
CA ASP A 364 -19.94 -31.08 -3.87
C ASP A 364 -20.95 -32.09 -4.44
N SER A 365 -21.11 -32.12 -5.76
CA SER A 365 -21.82 -33.21 -6.43
C SER A 365 -20.83 -34.30 -6.86
N ASN A 366 -21.14 -35.58 -6.56
CA ASN A 366 -20.31 -36.72 -6.94
C ASN A 366 -18.83 -36.67 -6.46
N GLY A 367 -18.57 -36.04 -5.32
CA GLY A 367 -17.21 -35.91 -4.74
C GLY A 367 -16.30 -34.90 -5.43
N ASN A 368 -16.86 -34.00 -6.23
CA ASN A 368 -16.17 -32.92 -6.90
C ASN A 368 -15.89 -31.79 -5.92
N VAL A 369 -14.82 -31.95 -5.10
CA VAL A 369 -14.48 -31.03 -3.99
C VAL A 369 -12.99 -30.73 -3.96
N PHE A 370 -12.64 -29.53 -3.49
CA PHE A 370 -11.26 -29.11 -3.31
C PHE A 370 -10.63 -29.75 -2.07
N ARG A 371 -9.52 -30.45 -2.26
CA ARG A 371 -8.75 -31.15 -1.21
C ARG A 371 -7.32 -30.62 -1.04
N GLY A 372 -7.05 -29.37 -1.42
CA GLY A 372 -5.73 -28.77 -1.33
C GLY A 372 -4.76 -29.10 -2.46
N TYR A 373 -5.27 -29.62 -3.58
CA TYR A 373 -4.47 -29.88 -4.77
C TYR A 373 -4.72 -28.86 -5.85
N SER A 374 -3.67 -28.55 -6.64
CA SER A 374 -3.76 -27.66 -7.78
C SER A 374 -4.39 -28.38 -8.97
N GLU A 375 -5.60 -28.01 -9.34
CA GLU A 375 -6.35 -28.57 -10.48
C GLU A 375 -6.76 -27.50 -11.50
N GLY A 376 -6.25 -26.27 -11.34
CA GLY A 376 -6.58 -25.14 -12.23
C GLY A 376 -6.02 -25.32 -13.64
N ARG A 377 -6.77 -24.83 -14.66
CA ARG A 377 -6.38 -24.93 -16.08
C ARG A 377 -5.08 -24.23 -16.43
N THR A 378 -4.59 -23.32 -15.58
CA THR A 378 -3.41 -22.48 -15.80
C THR A 378 -2.22 -22.87 -14.93
N THR A 379 -2.27 -23.97 -14.16
CA THR A 379 -1.16 -24.40 -13.32
C THR A 379 -0.14 -25.23 -14.10
N ILE A 380 1.15 -24.93 -13.85
CA ILE A 380 2.29 -25.61 -14.50
C ILE A 380 2.36 -27.09 -14.09
N SER A 381 1.86 -27.46 -12.91
CA SER A 381 1.84 -28.82 -12.38
C SER A 381 0.43 -29.17 -11.91
N LYS A 382 -0.26 -30.02 -12.67
CA LYS A 382 -1.54 -30.61 -12.23
C LYS A 382 -1.28 -31.62 -11.13
N ASN A 383 -2.18 -31.68 -10.13
CA ASN A 383 -2.13 -32.58 -8.98
C ASN A 383 -0.98 -32.32 -7.99
N GLU A 384 -0.40 -31.12 -8.00
CA GLU A 384 0.55 -30.73 -6.97
C GLU A 384 -0.21 -30.27 -5.72
N MET A 385 0.24 -30.73 -4.55
CA MET A 385 -0.30 -30.31 -3.28
C MET A 385 0.10 -28.87 -2.98
N LEU A 386 -0.90 -28.01 -2.77
CA LEU A 386 -0.69 -26.59 -2.53
C LEU A 386 -0.04 -26.34 -1.16
N PRO A 387 0.79 -25.29 -0.99
CA PRO A 387 1.40 -24.92 0.27
C PRO A 387 0.39 -24.56 1.36
N THR A 388 0.75 -24.79 2.62
CA THR A 388 -0.01 -24.25 3.77
C THR A 388 -0.10 -22.73 3.66
N GLY A 389 -1.31 -22.16 3.84
CA GLY A 389 -1.52 -20.72 3.78
C GLY A 389 -2.97 -20.33 3.52
N THR A 390 -3.18 -19.03 3.35
CA THR A 390 -4.48 -18.45 3.03
C THR A 390 -4.69 -18.45 1.52
N TYR A 391 -5.88 -18.87 1.12
CA TYR A 391 -6.42 -18.87 -0.24
C TYR A 391 -7.72 -18.09 -0.25
N PHE A 392 -8.16 -17.65 -1.43
CA PHE A 392 -9.43 -16.96 -1.60
C PHE A 392 -10.36 -17.80 -2.47
N TYR A 393 -11.62 -17.83 -2.12
CA TYR A 393 -12.63 -18.55 -2.92
C TYR A 393 -13.67 -17.60 -3.49
N ILE A 394 -14.22 -17.98 -4.64
CA ILE A 394 -15.42 -17.41 -5.24
C ILE A 394 -16.41 -18.54 -5.51
N ILE A 395 -17.62 -18.39 -5.00
CA ILE A 395 -18.74 -19.28 -5.25
C ILE A 395 -19.77 -18.48 -6.05
N ASN A 396 -20.10 -18.96 -7.26
CA ASN A 396 -21.24 -18.43 -8.02
C ASN A 396 -22.35 -19.49 -7.99
N ILE A 397 -23.55 -19.09 -7.61
CA ILE A 397 -24.72 -19.96 -7.52
C ILE A 397 -25.75 -19.40 -8.47
N LYS A 398 -26.20 -20.20 -9.45
CA LYS A 398 -27.28 -19.85 -10.34
C LYS A 398 -28.59 -20.35 -9.74
N TYR A 399 -29.44 -19.42 -9.41
CA TYR A 399 -30.77 -19.69 -8.90
C TYR A 399 -31.82 -19.56 -10.03
N SER A 400 -32.56 -20.63 -10.25
CA SER A 400 -33.63 -20.73 -11.27
C SER A 400 -35.01 -20.51 -10.62
N GLY A 401 -35.20 -19.38 -9.91
CA GLY A 401 -36.51 -18.98 -9.39
C GLY A 401 -37.34 -18.22 -10.43
N THR A 402 -38.39 -17.53 -9.97
CA THR A 402 -39.24 -16.65 -10.81
C THR A 402 -38.45 -15.54 -11.52
N THR A 403 -37.30 -15.19 -10.99
CA THR A 403 -36.32 -14.31 -11.66
C THR A 403 -34.94 -14.98 -11.55
N PRO A 404 -34.34 -15.48 -12.66
CA PRO A 404 -33.03 -16.07 -12.64
C PRO A 404 -31.97 -15.09 -12.09
N GLN A 405 -31.21 -15.48 -11.07
CA GLN A 405 -30.16 -14.67 -10.47
C GLN A 405 -28.87 -15.48 -10.33
N VAL A 406 -27.74 -14.83 -10.50
CA VAL A 406 -26.44 -15.38 -10.14
C VAL A 406 -25.99 -14.73 -8.84
N ILE A 407 -25.80 -15.55 -7.83
CA ILE A 407 -25.35 -15.14 -6.51
C ILE A 407 -23.85 -15.39 -6.43
N LYS A 408 -23.08 -14.37 -6.14
CA LYS A 408 -21.63 -14.48 -5.95
C LYS A 408 -21.32 -14.37 -4.46
N LYS A 409 -20.63 -15.36 -3.91
CA LYS A 409 -20.09 -15.32 -2.54
C LYS A 409 -18.58 -15.51 -2.59
N SER A 410 -17.84 -14.68 -1.88
CA SER A 410 -16.38 -14.77 -1.79
C SER A 410 -15.92 -14.77 -0.33
N GLY A 411 -14.73 -15.27 -0.11
CA GLY A 411 -14.15 -15.33 1.22
C GLY A 411 -12.74 -15.91 1.20
N TYR A 412 -12.18 -16.12 2.38
CA TYR A 412 -10.89 -16.76 2.55
C TYR A 412 -11.04 -18.23 2.98
N LEU A 413 -10.02 -19.01 2.66
CA LEU A 413 -9.87 -20.41 3.02
C LEU A 413 -8.46 -20.62 3.55
N TYR A 414 -8.32 -21.20 4.72
CA TYR A 414 -7.01 -21.60 5.24
C TYR A 414 -6.74 -23.06 4.94
N LEU A 415 -5.67 -23.33 4.21
CA LEU A 415 -5.18 -24.67 3.92
C LEU A 415 -4.01 -25.01 4.84
N THR A 416 -4.10 -26.11 5.55
CA THR A 416 -2.99 -26.67 6.34
C THR A 416 -2.52 -27.98 5.76
N ARG A 417 -1.22 -28.22 5.85
CA ARG A 417 -0.54 -29.49 5.57
C ARG A 417 0.03 -30.03 6.87
N ASN A 418 -0.26 -31.24 7.21
CA ASN A 418 0.47 -31.96 8.26
C ASN A 418 1.56 -32.82 7.65
#